data_0a6799c39cdf46fb957cff832919578f
#
_entry.id   0a6799c39cdf46fb957cff832919578f
#
_cell.length_a   1.000
_cell.length_b   1.000
_cell.length_c   1.000
_cell.angle_alpha   90.00
_cell.angle_beta   90.00
_cell.angle_gamma   90.00
#
_symmetry.space_group_name_H-M   'P 1'
#
loop_
_entity.id
_entity.type
_entity.pdbx_description
1 polymer ?
#
loop_
_entity_poly.entity_id
_entity_poly.type
_entity_poly.pdbx_seq_one_letter_code
_entity_poly.pdbx_strand_id
1 'polypeptide(L)'
;LLIIMQDFVHLHVHTQYSLLDGQASVARLVDKAMKNGMKGIAVTDHGNMFGIKEFTNYVNKKNSGPKGEVKDLKKRIAGIEAGTIECEDKEAEIAACKAKIVEAENKLFKPIIGCEMYVARRTMDLKEGKPDQSGYHLIVLAKNETGYHNLIKLVSHAWTRGYYMRPRTDRSELEKYHEGLIICSACLGGEVPKRITAGQFAEAEEAIQWYKNLFGDDYYLELQRHKATVPRANHECYPLQVNVNKHLIEYAKKFNVKLICTNDVHFVDEENAEAHDRLICLSTGKDLDDPTRMLYTKQEWMKTREEMNELFADVPEALSNTLEILDKVEYYSIDHAPIMPTFAIPEDFGTEEGYRAKFTEKDLFDEFTQDEHGNVVLSEEDAKAKIKRLGGYDKLYRIKLEGDYLAKLAFDGAKRIYGEPLTEEVKERMNFELYIMKTMGFPGYFLIVQDFINAARKELGVSVGPGRGSAAGSAVAYCLGITKIDPIQYDLLFERFLNPDRISLPDIDVDFDDDGRGEVLRWVTNKYGQEKVAHIITYGTMATKMAIKDVARVQKLPLSESDRLCKLVPDKIPDKKLNLRNAIEYVP
;
A
#
# COMPACT_ATOMS: atom_id res chain seq x y z
N LEU A 1 2.53 -18.34 42.50
CA LEU A 1 2.16 -17.03 41.95
C LEU A 1 1.37 -17.27 40.67
N LEU A 2 0.07 -16.93 40.67
CA LEU A 2 -0.68 -16.83 39.40
C LEU A 2 0.03 -15.73 38.57
N ILE A 3 0.72 -16.13 37.54
CA ILE A 3 1.24 -15.18 36.54
C ILE A 3 0.01 -14.59 35.86
N ILE A 4 -0.30 -13.32 36.14
CA ILE A 4 -1.33 -12.59 35.40
C ILE A 4 -0.80 -12.41 33.98
N MET A 5 -1.37 -13.16 33.06
CA MET A 5 -0.98 -13.13 31.66
C MET A 5 -1.32 -11.77 31.07
N GLN A 6 -0.32 -11.08 30.52
CA GLN A 6 -0.50 -9.78 29.86
C GLN A 6 -1.01 -9.99 28.44
N ASP A 7 -1.94 -9.16 28.00
CA ASP A 7 -2.28 -9.03 26.60
C ASP A 7 -1.11 -8.40 25.82
N PHE A 8 -1.00 -8.73 24.56
CA PHE A 8 0.16 -8.39 23.72
C PHE A 8 -0.23 -8.31 22.25
N VAL A 9 0.45 -7.47 21.48
CA VAL A 9 0.39 -7.41 20.01
C VAL A 9 1.79 -7.35 19.42
N HIS A 10 2.00 -7.99 18.25
CA HIS A 10 3.26 -7.92 17.52
C HIS A 10 3.41 -6.57 16.82
N LEU A 11 4.52 -5.86 17.10
CA LEU A 11 4.83 -4.52 16.58
C LEU A 11 6.03 -4.49 15.62
N HIS A 12 6.77 -5.59 15.47
CA HIS A 12 7.91 -5.75 14.58
C HIS A 12 7.69 -7.03 13.76
N VAL A 13 7.19 -6.87 12.54
CA VAL A 13 6.70 -7.97 11.71
C VAL A 13 7.04 -7.74 10.25
N HIS A 14 7.68 -8.74 9.64
CA HIS A 14 8.04 -8.77 8.23
C HIS A 14 7.10 -9.68 7.46
N THR A 15 6.59 -9.17 6.35
CA THR A 15 5.75 -9.92 5.42
C THR A 15 6.58 -10.38 4.20
N GLN A 16 5.92 -11.04 3.26
CA GLN A 16 6.49 -11.36 1.94
C GLN A 16 7.00 -10.13 1.17
N TYR A 17 6.66 -8.92 1.61
CA TYR A 17 7.14 -7.65 1.04
C TYR A 17 8.47 -7.18 1.64
N SER A 18 8.98 -7.83 2.68
CA SER A 18 10.42 -7.86 3.00
C SER A 18 11.08 -8.84 2.01
N LEU A 19 11.31 -8.37 0.77
CA LEU A 19 11.57 -9.20 -0.40
C LEU A 19 12.74 -10.17 -0.19
N LEU A 20 12.47 -11.47 -0.40
CA LEU A 20 13.41 -12.58 -0.21
C LEU A 20 13.97 -12.70 1.23
N ASP A 21 13.28 -12.12 2.21
CA ASP A 21 13.58 -12.22 3.63
C ASP A 21 12.33 -12.67 4.41
N GLY A 22 11.26 -11.90 4.42
CA GLY A 22 10.00 -12.32 5.03
C GLY A 22 9.32 -13.46 4.27
N GLN A 23 8.98 -14.55 4.96
CA GLN A 23 8.25 -15.69 4.38
C GLN A 23 6.75 -15.62 4.66
N ALA A 24 6.33 -14.77 5.59
CA ALA A 24 4.95 -14.68 6.04
C ALA A 24 4.06 -13.92 5.05
N SER A 25 2.95 -14.51 4.62
CA SER A 25 1.95 -13.76 3.87
C SER A 25 1.08 -12.91 4.80
N VAL A 26 0.67 -11.74 4.31
CA VAL A 26 -0.20 -10.80 5.03
C VAL A 26 -1.45 -11.50 5.59
N ALA A 27 -2.14 -12.28 4.76
CA ALA A 27 -3.37 -12.98 5.16
C ALA A 27 -3.12 -13.96 6.32
N ARG A 28 -2.06 -14.77 6.26
CA ARG A 28 -1.73 -15.74 7.32
C ARG A 28 -1.36 -15.07 8.64
N LEU A 29 -0.63 -13.95 8.60
CA LEU A 29 -0.29 -13.17 9.79
C LEU A 29 -1.54 -12.62 10.48
N VAL A 30 -2.43 -11.97 9.74
CA VAL A 30 -3.68 -11.42 10.27
C VAL A 30 -4.57 -12.54 10.84
N ASP A 31 -4.74 -13.64 10.10
CA ASP A 31 -5.56 -14.77 10.56
C ASP A 31 -5.02 -15.40 11.85
N LYS A 32 -3.69 -15.56 11.96
CA LYS A 32 -3.07 -16.09 13.18
C LYS A 32 -3.18 -15.12 14.35
N ALA A 33 -2.98 -13.82 14.12
CA ALA A 33 -3.15 -12.79 15.15
C ALA A 33 -4.58 -12.81 15.72
N MET A 34 -5.58 -12.81 14.84
CA MET A 34 -6.98 -12.89 15.25
C MET A 34 -7.31 -14.21 15.98
N LYS A 35 -6.81 -15.34 15.49
CA LYS A 35 -6.98 -16.64 16.14
C LYS A 35 -6.37 -16.69 17.54
N ASN A 36 -5.26 -16.00 17.74
CA ASN A 36 -4.58 -15.89 19.05
C ASN A 36 -5.19 -14.80 19.94
N GLY A 37 -6.33 -14.21 19.56
CA GLY A 37 -7.05 -13.21 20.36
C GLY A 37 -6.38 -11.84 20.41
N MET A 38 -5.39 -11.57 19.56
CA MET A 38 -4.77 -10.24 19.44
C MET A 38 -5.76 -9.26 18.82
N LYS A 39 -5.74 -8.01 19.30
CA LYS A 39 -6.64 -6.95 18.81
C LYS A 39 -6.06 -6.14 17.65
N GLY A 40 -4.85 -6.43 17.25
CA GLY A 40 -4.15 -5.77 16.14
C GLY A 40 -2.81 -6.42 15.86
N ILE A 41 -2.15 -5.96 14.81
CA ILE A 41 -0.80 -6.34 14.43
C ILE A 41 -0.17 -5.20 13.63
N ALA A 42 1.14 -5.02 13.75
CA ALA A 42 1.89 -4.14 12.86
C ALA A 42 2.42 -4.89 11.63
N VAL A 43 2.64 -4.15 10.55
CA VAL A 43 3.48 -4.56 9.42
C VAL A 43 4.60 -3.55 9.30
N THR A 44 5.85 -4.04 9.36
CA THR A 44 7.07 -3.22 9.42
C THR A 44 8.15 -3.76 8.48
N ASP A 45 7.81 -3.93 7.20
CA ASP A 45 8.71 -4.47 6.19
C ASP A 45 10.00 -3.65 6.04
N HIS A 46 11.10 -4.30 5.62
CA HIS A 46 12.41 -3.69 5.44
C HIS A 46 12.40 -2.56 4.40
N GLY A 47 12.49 -1.32 4.87
CA GLY A 47 12.66 -0.12 4.05
C GLY A 47 11.54 0.17 3.06
N ASN A 48 10.36 -0.42 3.22
CA ASN A 48 9.25 -0.23 2.29
C ASN A 48 7.88 -0.33 2.95
N MET A 49 6.86 0.10 2.21
CA MET A 49 5.44 0.03 2.58
C MET A 49 4.62 -0.71 1.51
N PHE A 50 5.25 -1.62 0.75
CA PHE A 50 4.64 -2.23 -0.43
C PHE A 50 3.41 -3.09 -0.11
N GLY A 51 3.39 -3.74 1.05
CA GLY A 51 2.29 -4.60 1.49
C GLY A 51 1.13 -3.88 2.16
N ILE A 52 1.23 -2.57 2.42
CA ILE A 52 0.28 -1.85 3.29
C ILE A 52 -1.15 -1.83 2.71
N LYS A 53 -1.30 -1.67 1.39
CA LYS A 53 -2.63 -1.70 0.75
C LYS A 53 -3.27 -3.08 0.84
N GLU A 54 -2.52 -4.16 0.60
CA GLU A 54 -3.00 -5.54 0.79
C GLU A 54 -3.39 -5.77 2.26
N PHE A 55 -2.54 -5.34 3.18
CA PHE A 55 -2.75 -5.49 4.62
C PHE A 55 -4.04 -4.80 5.09
N THR A 56 -4.21 -3.52 4.77
CA THR A 56 -5.39 -2.75 5.18
C THR A 56 -6.66 -3.27 4.54
N ASN A 57 -6.62 -3.66 3.26
CA ASN A 57 -7.77 -4.26 2.57
C ASN A 57 -8.17 -5.60 3.22
N TYR A 58 -7.19 -6.44 3.58
CA TYR A 58 -7.46 -7.72 4.21
C TYR A 58 -8.08 -7.53 5.60
N VAL A 59 -7.54 -6.63 6.42
CA VAL A 59 -8.11 -6.30 7.73
C VAL A 59 -9.50 -5.68 7.58
N ASN A 60 -9.72 -4.78 6.62
CA ASN A 60 -11.04 -4.20 6.37
C ASN A 60 -12.08 -5.26 5.99
N LYS A 61 -11.68 -6.27 5.19
CA LYS A 61 -12.53 -7.41 4.87
C LYS A 61 -12.89 -8.22 6.13
N LYS A 62 -11.94 -8.47 7.03
CA LYS A 62 -12.20 -9.17 8.31
C LYS A 62 -13.12 -8.36 9.23
N ASN A 63 -12.98 -7.06 9.23
CA ASN A 63 -13.78 -6.13 10.03
C ASN A 63 -15.16 -5.79 9.42
N SER A 64 -15.51 -6.31 8.24
CA SER A 64 -16.74 -5.95 7.53
C SER A 64 -18.02 -6.24 8.33
N GLY A 65 -18.08 -7.36 9.04
CA GLY A 65 -19.21 -7.72 9.90
C GLY A 65 -19.41 -6.72 11.04
N PRO A 66 -18.45 -6.53 11.95
CA PRO A 66 -18.55 -5.54 13.03
C PRO A 66 -18.79 -4.11 12.54
N LYS A 67 -18.15 -3.67 11.45
CA LYS A 67 -18.40 -2.35 10.84
C LYS A 67 -19.82 -2.22 10.30
N GLY A 68 -20.37 -3.28 9.70
CA GLY A 68 -21.76 -3.33 9.25
C GLY A 68 -22.73 -3.18 10.42
N GLU A 69 -22.52 -3.94 11.48
CA GLU A 69 -23.32 -3.87 12.71
C GLU A 69 -23.33 -2.47 13.32
N VAL A 70 -22.17 -1.82 13.44
CA VAL A 70 -22.05 -0.44 13.93
C VAL A 70 -22.81 0.53 13.02
N LYS A 71 -22.71 0.38 11.70
CA LYS A 71 -23.43 1.24 10.74
C LYS A 71 -24.94 1.10 10.87
N ASP A 72 -25.44 -0.12 11.00
CA ASP A 72 -26.88 -0.38 11.12
C ASP A 72 -27.44 0.12 12.45
N LEU A 73 -26.70 -0.06 13.55
CA LEU A 73 -27.06 0.46 14.86
C LEU A 73 -27.08 2.00 14.87
N LYS A 74 -26.11 2.67 14.24
CA LYS A 74 -26.09 4.14 14.09
C LYS A 74 -27.28 4.64 13.27
N LYS A 75 -27.65 3.94 12.17
CA LYS A 75 -28.87 4.26 11.41
C LYS A 75 -30.14 4.08 12.24
N ARG A 76 -30.20 3.02 13.05
CA ARG A 76 -31.33 2.78 13.95
C ARG A 76 -31.49 3.91 14.97
N ILE A 77 -30.39 4.34 15.61
CA ILE A 77 -30.37 5.48 16.53
C ILE A 77 -30.92 6.74 15.82
N ALA A 78 -30.36 7.08 14.66
CA ALA A 78 -30.82 8.25 13.88
C ALA A 78 -32.29 8.17 13.50
N GLY A 79 -32.81 6.99 13.14
CA GLY A 79 -34.24 6.78 12.86
C GLY A 79 -35.12 6.96 14.08
N ILE A 80 -34.68 6.53 15.28
CA ILE A 80 -35.41 6.74 16.54
C ILE A 80 -35.44 8.23 16.92
N GLU A 81 -34.26 8.90 16.80
CA GLU A 81 -34.14 10.35 17.07
C GLU A 81 -35.01 11.19 16.12
N ALA A 82 -35.05 10.84 14.84
CA ALA A 82 -35.90 11.50 13.82
C ALA A 82 -37.39 11.11 13.90
N GLY A 83 -37.76 10.12 14.73
CA GLY A 83 -39.13 9.65 14.85
C GLY A 83 -39.63 8.80 13.68
N THR A 84 -38.75 8.32 12.83
CA THR A 84 -39.07 7.39 11.71
C THR A 84 -39.11 5.93 12.14
N ILE A 85 -38.56 5.62 13.32
CA ILE A 85 -38.64 4.29 13.96
C ILE A 85 -39.38 4.46 15.29
N GLU A 86 -40.51 3.78 15.42
CA GLU A 86 -41.29 3.77 16.66
C GLU A 86 -40.72 2.74 17.64
N CYS A 87 -40.62 3.11 18.92
CA CYS A 87 -40.25 2.22 20.02
C CYS A 87 -40.93 2.69 21.32
N GLU A 88 -41.20 1.75 22.25
CA GLU A 88 -41.91 2.01 23.52
C GLU A 88 -41.10 2.94 24.44
N ASP A 89 -39.78 2.74 24.53
CA ASP A 89 -38.88 3.58 25.33
C ASP A 89 -37.67 3.97 24.47
N LYS A 90 -37.68 5.21 23.98
CA LYS A 90 -36.63 5.74 23.08
C LYS A 90 -35.24 5.81 23.76
N GLU A 91 -35.20 6.22 25.02
CA GLU A 91 -33.95 6.38 25.74
C GLU A 91 -33.28 5.01 26.04
N ALA A 92 -34.09 4.04 26.48
CA ALA A 92 -33.60 2.68 26.72
C ALA A 92 -33.09 2.01 25.43
N GLU A 93 -33.82 2.16 24.31
CA GLU A 93 -33.42 1.55 23.02
C GLU A 93 -32.15 2.19 22.45
N ILE A 94 -32.02 3.52 22.54
CA ILE A 94 -30.78 4.23 22.15
C ILE A 94 -29.60 3.77 23.03
N ALA A 95 -29.80 3.64 24.34
CA ALA A 95 -28.76 3.15 25.24
C ALA A 95 -28.33 1.72 24.92
N ALA A 96 -29.28 0.83 24.63
CA ALA A 96 -29.02 -0.54 24.20
C ALA A 96 -28.27 -0.59 22.86
N CYS A 97 -28.62 0.23 21.88
CA CYS A 97 -27.91 0.37 20.63
C CYS A 97 -26.47 0.87 20.84
N LYS A 98 -26.27 1.87 21.69
CA LYS A 98 -24.93 2.39 22.05
C LYS A 98 -24.06 1.31 22.71
N ALA A 99 -24.61 0.51 23.63
CA ALA A 99 -23.88 -0.58 24.25
C ALA A 99 -23.44 -1.64 23.23
N LYS A 100 -24.33 -2.01 22.28
CA LYS A 100 -23.98 -2.92 21.18
C LYS A 100 -22.93 -2.36 20.23
N ILE A 101 -22.96 -1.05 19.98
CA ILE A 101 -21.92 -0.37 19.18
C ILE A 101 -20.55 -0.56 19.85
N VAL A 102 -20.44 -0.30 21.15
CA VAL A 102 -19.20 -0.50 21.89
C VAL A 102 -18.73 -1.96 21.83
N GLU A 103 -19.66 -2.91 21.96
CA GLU A 103 -19.34 -4.34 21.82
C GLU A 103 -18.83 -4.69 20.42
N ALA A 104 -19.45 -4.18 19.37
CA ALA A 104 -19.03 -4.39 17.98
C ALA A 104 -17.69 -3.70 17.69
N GLU A 105 -17.48 -2.47 18.19
CA GLU A 105 -16.20 -1.75 18.05
C GLU A 105 -15.06 -2.48 18.77
N ASN A 106 -15.30 -3.12 19.91
CA ASN A 106 -14.32 -3.95 20.62
C ASN A 106 -13.93 -5.23 19.87
N LYS A 107 -14.71 -5.66 18.87
CA LYS A 107 -14.39 -6.80 18.00
C LYS A 107 -13.53 -6.38 16.79
N LEU A 108 -13.32 -5.09 16.55
CA LEU A 108 -12.51 -4.62 15.44
C LEU A 108 -11.05 -4.95 15.65
N PHE A 109 -10.44 -5.54 14.62
CA PHE A 109 -9.00 -5.78 14.57
C PHE A 109 -8.31 -4.54 13.99
N LYS A 110 -7.26 -4.03 14.66
CA LYS A 110 -6.59 -2.80 14.28
C LYS A 110 -5.32 -3.06 13.45
N PRO A 111 -5.23 -2.57 12.19
CA PRO A 111 -3.98 -2.59 11.45
C PRO A 111 -3.09 -1.46 11.94
N ILE A 112 -1.83 -1.77 12.25
CA ILE A 112 -0.80 -0.79 12.56
C ILE A 112 0.14 -0.71 11.36
N ILE A 113 0.16 0.44 10.69
CA ILE A 113 0.98 0.68 9.52
C ILE A 113 2.37 1.13 9.96
N GLY A 114 3.41 0.48 9.47
CA GLY A 114 4.78 0.81 9.80
C GLY A 114 5.79 0.42 8.72
N CYS A 115 7.04 0.65 9.05
CA CYS A 115 8.20 0.28 8.25
C CYS A 115 9.41 0.13 9.17
N GLU A 116 10.22 -0.90 8.99
CA GLU A 116 11.56 -0.95 9.54
C GLU A 116 12.49 -0.16 8.62
N MET A 117 12.79 1.07 9.01
CA MET A 117 13.60 1.98 8.21
C MET A 117 15.10 1.79 8.46
N TYR A 118 15.90 2.17 7.47
CA TYR A 118 17.36 2.27 7.60
C TYR A 118 17.73 3.73 7.83
N VAL A 119 18.25 4.07 9.01
CA VAL A 119 18.73 5.42 9.36
C VAL A 119 20.21 5.51 9.06
N ALA A 120 20.61 6.37 8.14
CA ALA A 120 22.01 6.57 7.75
C ALA A 120 22.89 6.92 8.96
N ARG A 121 24.08 6.34 9.02
CA ARG A 121 25.04 6.58 10.11
C ARG A 121 25.61 8.01 10.09
N ARG A 122 25.63 8.62 8.90
CA ARG A 122 26.02 10.02 8.66
C ARG A 122 24.82 10.78 8.13
N THR A 123 24.74 11.03 6.84
CA THR A 123 23.57 11.57 6.15
C THR A 123 23.17 10.65 5.01
N MET A 124 21.91 10.70 4.60
CA MET A 124 21.42 9.84 3.51
C MET A 124 21.99 10.24 2.15
N ASP A 125 22.50 11.46 2.00
CA ASP A 125 23.08 11.95 0.76
C ASP A 125 24.52 11.46 0.55
N LEU A 126 25.23 11.05 1.61
CA LEU A 126 26.55 10.45 1.51
C LEU A 126 26.46 8.99 1.03
N LYS A 127 27.25 8.66 0.00
CA LYS A 127 27.24 7.34 -0.67
C LYS A 127 28.66 6.82 -0.89
N GLU A 128 29.42 6.76 0.20
CA GLU A 128 30.88 6.53 0.18
C GLU A 128 31.27 5.27 0.98
N GLY A 129 31.42 4.15 0.30
CA GLY A 129 31.95 2.92 0.88
C GLY A 129 31.03 2.25 1.93
N LYS A 130 31.63 1.33 2.69
CA LYS A 130 30.88 0.48 3.65
C LYS A 130 30.05 1.21 4.71
N PRO A 131 30.47 2.35 5.29
CA PRO A 131 29.67 3.03 6.31
C PRO A 131 28.29 3.46 5.82
N ASP A 132 28.17 3.79 4.53
CA ASP A 132 26.95 4.31 3.95
C ASP A 132 26.10 3.26 3.23
N GLN A 133 26.58 2.02 3.05
CA GLN A 133 25.86 0.96 2.34
C GLN A 133 24.57 0.50 3.03
N SER A 134 24.46 0.77 4.33
CA SER A 134 23.29 0.46 5.12
C SER A 134 23.13 1.51 6.23
N GLY A 135 22.03 1.43 6.98
CA GLY A 135 21.75 2.28 8.14
C GLY A 135 21.54 1.47 9.41
N TYR A 136 21.20 2.17 10.48
CA TYR A 136 20.63 1.58 11.67
C TYR A 136 19.17 1.25 11.43
N HIS A 137 18.70 0.11 11.93
CA HIS A 137 17.29 -0.23 11.88
C HIS A 137 16.49 0.65 12.84
N LEU A 138 15.31 1.04 12.44
CA LEU A 138 14.39 1.83 13.25
C LEU A 138 12.95 1.43 12.92
N ILE A 139 12.19 1.01 13.91
CA ILE A 139 10.76 0.75 13.71
C ILE A 139 10.01 2.07 13.77
N VAL A 140 9.31 2.37 12.69
CA VAL A 140 8.51 3.59 12.55
C VAL A 140 7.06 3.19 12.28
N LEU A 141 6.16 3.56 13.18
CA LEU A 141 4.74 3.26 13.12
C LEU A 141 3.93 4.54 12.90
N ALA A 142 2.94 4.50 12.03
CA ALA A 142 2.04 5.62 11.81
C ALA A 142 0.90 5.62 12.84
N LYS A 143 0.88 6.60 13.72
CA LYS A 143 -0.12 6.76 14.78
C LYS A 143 -1.49 7.17 14.23
N ASN A 144 -1.49 8.02 13.21
CA ASN A 144 -2.68 8.60 12.58
C ASN A 144 -2.41 8.92 11.10
N GLU A 145 -3.38 9.54 10.43
CA GLU A 145 -3.28 9.89 9.00
C GLU A 145 -2.09 10.82 8.70
N THR A 146 -1.81 11.80 9.57
CA THR A 146 -0.62 12.67 9.45
C THR A 146 0.67 11.84 9.49
N GLY A 147 0.78 10.93 10.46
CA GLY A 147 1.92 10.02 10.56
C GLY A 147 2.05 9.09 9.35
N TYR A 148 0.94 8.61 8.80
CA TYR A 148 0.94 7.81 7.58
C TYR A 148 1.52 8.59 6.39
N HIS A 149 1.08 9.83 6.17
CA HIS A 149 1.62 10.67 5.11
C HIS A 149 3.10 11.03 5.33
N ASN A 150 3.51 11.28 6.57
CA ASN A 150 4.91 11.52 6.90
C ASN A 150 5.77 10.29 6.69
N LEU A 151 5.28 9.09 7.05
CA LEU A 151 5.98 7.84 6.78
C LEU A 151 6.14 7.58 5.26
N ILE A 152 5.12 7.87 4.46
CA ILE A 152 5.23 7.80 2.98
C ILE A 152 6.36 8.71 2.48
N LYS A 153 6.46 9.95 2.98
CA LYS A 153 7.53 10.88 2.58
C LYS A 153 8.90 10.35 2.96
N LEU A 154 9.06 9.89 4.21
CA LEU A 154 10.32 9.31 4.69
C LEU A 154 10.76 8.12 3.83
N VAL A 155 9.86 7.17 3.57
CA VAL A 155 10.15 5.99 2.74
C VAL A 155 10.44 6.39 1.29
N SER A 156 9.66 7.30 0.72
CA SER A 156 9.87 7.77 -0.66
C SER A 156 11.21 8.50 -0.82
N HIS A 157 11.58 9.38 0.11
CA HIS A 157 12.88 10.06 0.09
C HIS A 157 14.03 9.06 0.30
N ALA A 158 13.84 8.05 1.13
CA ALA A 158 14.83 6.99 1.31
C ALA A 158 15.12 6.26 0.00
N TRP A 159 14.09 5.99 -0.82
CA TRP A 159 14.25 5.35 -2.12
C TRP A 159 14.79 6.29 -3.21
N THR A 160 14.30 7.53 -3.27
CA THR A 160 14.64 8.47 -4.36
C THR A 160 15.95 9.22 -4.15
N ARG A 161 16.29 9.57 -2.89
CA ARG A 161 17.51 10.30 -2.51
C ARG A 161 18.50 9.44 -1.75
N GLY A 162 18.02 8.74 -0.72
CA GLY A 162 18.85 8.02 0.23
C GLY A 162 19.34 6.65 -0.22
N TYR A 163 18.94 6.18 -1.39
CA TYR A 163 19.30 4.82 -1.83
C TYR A 163 20.79 4.67 -2.12
N TYR A 164 21.42 3.80 -1.34
CA TYR A 164 22.77 3.29 -1.56
C TYR A 164 22.88 1.90 -0.96
N MET A 165 22.68 0.86 -1.78
CA MET A 165 22.48 -0.55 -1.40
C MET A 165 21.21 -0.82 -0.57
N ARG A 166 20.76 0.14 0.23
CA ARG A 166 19.52 0.15 1.00
C ARG A 166 18.86 1.53 0.91
N PRO A 167 17.53 1.62 1.02
CA PRO A 167 16.82 2.91 1.09
C PRO A 167 17.01 3.50 2.48
N ARG A 168 17.79 4.58 2.59
CA ARG A 168 18.16 5.18 3.88
C ARG A 168 17.48 6.52 4.06
N THR A 169 16.92 6.74 5.23
CA THR A 169 16.58 8.06 5.75
C THR A 169 17.72 8.55 6.66
N ASP A 170 17.60 9.74 7.25
CA ASP A 170 18.51 10.24 8.26
C ASP A 170 17.78 11.07 9.33
N ARG A 171 18.53 11.55 10.33
CA ARG A 171 17.97 12.35 11.43
C ARG A 171 17.32 13.65 10.97
N SER A 172 17.84 14.28 9.92
CA SER A 172 17.28 15.54 9.40
C SER A 172 15.91 15.35 8.75
N GLU A 173 15.70 14.23 8.07
CA GLU A 173 14.39 13.87 7.53
C GLU A 173 13.41 13.45 8.63
N LEU A 174 13.89 12.73 9.67
CA LEU A 174 13.07 12.40 10.84
C LEU A 174 12.62 13.66 11.59
N GLU A 175 13.49 14.65 11.80
CA GLU A 175 13.14 15.94 12.41
C GLU A 175 12.04 16.66 11.62
N LYS A 176 12.10 16.60 10.30
CA LYS A 176 11.16 17.27 9.42
C LYS A 176 9.78 16.58 9.35
N TYR A 177 9.74 15.26 9.46
CA TYR A 177 8.54 14.44 9.25
C TYR A 177 8.16 13.58 10.47
N HIS A 178 8.47 14.03 11.70
CA HIS A 178 8.26 13.26 12.94
C HIS A 178 6.81 13.21 13.42
N GLU A 179 5.98 14.17 13.02
CA GLU A 179 4.62 14.31 13.54
C GLU A 179 3.76 13.08 13.22
N GLY A 180 3.03 12.59 14.23
CA GLY A 180 2.14 11.44 14.09
C GLY A 180 2.84 10.09 13.97
N LEU A 181 4.14 10.00 14.31
CA LEU A 181 4.91 8.77 14.29
C LEU A 181 5.20 8.26 15.70
N ILE A 182 5.22 6.93 15.84
CA ILE A 182 5.71 6.20 17.01
C ILE A 182 6.98 5.47 16.61
N ILE A 183 8.01 5.54 17.44
CA ILE A 183 9.35 5.03 17.15
C ILE A 183 9.74 3.96 18.16
N CYS A 184 10.29 2.82 17.70
CA CYS A 184 10.88 1.80 18.54
C CYS A 184 12.34 1.55 18.13
N SER A 185 13.19 1.22 19.09
CA SER A 185 14.66 1.14 18.91
C SER A 185 15.14 -0.01 18.04
N ALA A 186 14.23 -0.84 17.53
CA ALA A 186 14.46 -1.99 16.66
C ALA A 186 15.30 -3.14 17.27
N CYS A 187 15.72 -4.08 16.43
CA CYS A 187 16.51 -5.27 16.78
C CYS A 187 17.99 -4.92 17.06
N LEU A 188 18.88 -5.93 17.11
CA LEU A 188 20.35 -5.71 17.20
C LEU A 188 20.89 -4.83 16.05
N GLY A 189 20.13 -4.64 14.99
CA GLY A 189 20.43 -3.72 13.88
C GLY A 189 20.22 -2.24 14.22
N GLY A 190 19.49 -1.91 15.29
CA GLY A 190 19.18 -0.55 15.71
C GLY A 190 20.40 0.24 16.20
N GLU A 191 20.28 1.57 16.20
CA GLU A 191 21.40 2.44 16.61
C GLU A 191 21.81 2.18 18.07
N VAL A 192 20.87 2.21 19.00
CA VAL A 192 21.14 2.02 20.43
C VAL A 192 21.71 0.62 20.70
N PRO A 193 21.11 -0.50 20.23
CA PRO A 193 21.68 -1.83 20.38
C PRO A 193 23.10 -1.97 19.79
N LYS A 194 23.35 -1.40 18.61
CA LYS A 194 24.71 -1.46 17.98
C LYS A 194 25.75 -0.67 18.77
N ARG A 195 25.41 0.50 19.30
CA ARG A 195 26.30 1.28 20.16
C ARG A 195 26.64 0.51 21.43
N ILE A 196 25.66 -0.11 22.09
CA ILE A 196 25.87 -0.96 23.27
C ILE A 196 26.81 -2.14 22.94
N THR A 197 26.53 -2.85 21.84
CA THR A 197 27.35 -4.01 21.40
C THR A 197 28.79 -3.62 21.08
N ALA A 198 29.00 -2.39 20.59
CA ALA A 198 30.32 -1.83 20.32
C ALA A 198 31.02 -1.24 21.56
N GLY A 199 30.40 -1.26 22.76
CA GLY A 199 30.91 -0.65 23.97
C GLY A 199 30.84 0.90 23.98
N GLN A 200 30.10 1.49 23.07
CA GLN A 200 29.89 2.92 22.90
C GLN A 200 28.68 3.39 23.73
N PHE A 201 28.79 3.31 25.04
CA PHE A 201 27.67 3.55 25.95
C PHE A 201 27.24 5.01 25.99
N ALA A 202 28.17 5.96 25.93
CA ALA A 202 27.87 7.39 25.91
C ALA A 202 27.07 7.75 24.64
N GLU A 203 27.49 7.25 23.49
CA GLU A 203 26.80 7.48 22.21
C GLU A 203 25.44 6.76 22.15
N ALA A 204 25.27 5.64 22.84
CA ALA A 204 23.97 4.98 23.00
C ALA A 204 23.00 5.86 23.81
N GLU A 205 23.48 6.44 24.91
CA GLU A 205 22.70 7.37 25.74
C GLU A 205 22.34 8.66 25.00
N GLU A 206 23.27 9.22 24.23
CA GLU A 206 23.03 10.39 23.36
C GLU A 206 21.95 10.09 22.31
N ALA A 207 22.01 8.93 21.69
CA ALA A 207 20.99 8.50 20.74
C ALA A 207 19.60 8.39 21.38
N ILE A 208 19.50 7.76 22.57
CA ILE A 208 18.24 7.67 23.32
C ILE A 208 17.69 9.06 23.62
N GLN A 209 18.55 9.97 24.11
CA GLN A 209 18.15 11.33 24.44
C GLN A 209 17.65 12.09 23.20
N TRP A 210 18.31 11.93 22.06
CA TRP A 210 17.90 12.54 20.81
C TRP A 210 16.49 12.07 20.37
N TYR A 211 16.26 10.75 20.36
CA TYR A 211 14.94 10.19 20.01
C TYR A 211 13.87 10.62 21.01
N LYS A 212 14.18 10.58 22.32
CA LYS A 212 13.24 11.00 23.37
C LYS A 212 12.89 12.48 23.26
N ASN A 213 13.84 13.34 22.94
CA ASN A 213 13.59 14.77 22.77
C ASN A 213 12.69 15.04 21.56
N LEU A 214 12.84 14.29 20.47
CA LEU A 214 12.07 14.48 19.25
C LEU A 214 10.67 13.89 19.33
N PHE A 215 10.54 12.66 19.86
CA PHE A 215 9.28 11.89 19.84
C PHE A 215 8.55 11.85 21.19
N GLY A 216 9.18 12.32 22.25
CA GLY A 216 8.55 12.34 23.58
C GLY A 216 8.13 10.94 24.05
N ASP A 217 6.85 10.80 24.41
CA ASP A 217 6.29 9.54 24.88
C ASP A 217 5.90 8.57 23.76
N ASP A 218 6.16 8.94 22.50
CA ASP A 218 6.02 8.07 21.33
C ASP A 218 7.35 7.39 20.95
N TYR A 219 8.38 7.44 21.82
CA TYR A 219 9.62 6.68 21.70
C TYR A 219 9.68 5.53 22.71
N TYR A 220 10.03 4.33 22.23
CA TYR A 220 10.11 3.08 23.01
C TYR A 220 11.43 2.37 22.79
N LEU A 221 11.96 1.73 23.85
CA LEU A 221 13.08 0.80 23.75
C LEU A 221 12.56 -0.63 23.59
N GLU A 222 13.11 -1.34 22.62
CA GLU A 222 12.60 -2.62 22.14
C GLU A 222 13.49 -3.77 22.64
N LEU A 223 12.90 -4.71 23.37
CA LEU A 223 13.56 -5.93 23.84
C LEU A 223 13.23 -7.12 22.93
N GLN A 224 14.24 -7.91 22.59
CA GLN A 224 14.09 -9.15 21.83
C GLN A 224 14.84 -10.30 22.51
N ARG A 225 14.34 -11.53 22.37
CA ARG A 225 14.94 -12.75 22.97
C ARG A 225 14.79 -13.93 22.02
N HIS A 226 15.85 -14.23 21.25
CA HIS A 226 15.89 -15.29 20.26
C HIS A 226 16.94 -16.34 20.61
N LYS A 227 16.61 -17.25 21.51
CA LYS A 227 17.52 -18.33 21.92
C LYS A 227 17.40 -19.50 20.95
N ALA A 228 18.38 -19.64 20.05
CA ALA A 228 18.41 -20.78 19.12
C ALA A 228 18.43 -22.13 19.84
N THR A 229 17.58 -23.06 19.38
CA THR A 229 17.40 -24.38 19.96
C THR A 229 17.87 -25.52 19.06
N VAL A 230 18.23 -25.23 17.80
CA VAL A 230 18.64 -26.21 16.80
C VAL A 230 20.06 -25.95 16.29
N PRO A 231 20.82 -26.98 15.87
CA PRO A 231 22.24 -26.83 15.53
C PRO A 231 22.53 -25.86 14.38
N ARG A 232 21.68 -25.84 13.33
CA ARG A 232 21.85 -24.96 12.16
C ARG A 232 21.06 -23.66 12.35
N ALA A 233 21.44 -22.87 13.36
CA ALA A 233 20.86 -21.57 13.68
C ALA A 233 21.92 -20.62 14.22
N ASN A 234 21.61 -19.34 14.31
CA ASN A 234 22.49 -18.32 14.87
C ASN A 234 22.47 -18.37 16.40
N HIS A 235 23.47 -18.99 17.00
CA HIS A 235 23.62 -19.08 18.45
C HIS A 235 24.29 -17.85 19.08
N GLU A 236 24.89 -16.96 18.30
CA GLU A 236 25.56 -15.76 18.80
C GLU A 236 24.57 -14.62 19.09
N CYS A 237 23.38 -14.66 18.48
CA CYS A 237 22.37 -13.61 18.62
C CYS A 237 21.90 -13.44 20.07
N TYR A 238 21.49 -14.54 20.73
CA TYR A 238 20.92 -14.47 22.07
C TYR A 238 21.86 -13.91 23.15
N PRO A 239 23.15 -14.30 23.23
CA PRO A 239 24.10 -13.68 24.17
C PRO A 239 24.22 -12.16 23.98
N LEU A 240 24.21 -11.68 22.74
CA LEU A 240 24.23 -10.26 22.42
C LEU A 240 22.94 -9.58 22.88
N GLN A 241 21.78 -10.19 22.62
CA GLN A 241 20.48 -9.68 23.09
C GLN A 241 20.41 -9.59 24.62
N VAL A 242 20.93 -10.61 25.35
CA VAL A 242 20.97 -10.58 26.82
C VAL A 242 21.77 -9.38 27.32
N ASN A 243 22.95 -9.12 26.73
CA ASN A 243 23.78 -7.95 27.09
C ASN A 243 23.07 -6.64 26.75
N VAL A 244 22.51 -6.51 25.56
CA VAL A 244 21.81 -5.31 25.11
C VAL A 244 20.57 -5.04 25.99
N ASN A 245 19.74 -6.06 26.23
CA ASN A 245 18.51 -5.93 27.03
C ASN A 245 18.80 -5.44 28.45
N LYS A 246 19.89 -5.90 29.07
CA LYS A 246 20.31 -5.43 30.39
C LYS A 246 20.48 -3.90 30.41
N HIS A 247 21.21 -3.36 29.43
CA HIS A 247 21.42 -1.91 29.33
C HIS A 247 20.14 -1.16 28.96
N LEU A 248 19.30 -1.72 28.04
CA LEU A 248 18.04 -1.10 27.68
C LEU A 248 17.08 -0.97 28.87
N ILE A 249 17.02 -1.98 29.74
CA ILE A 249 16.22 -1.93 30.99
C ILE A 249 16.74 -0.86 31.94
N GLU A 250 18.06 -0.70 32.07
CA GLU A 250 18.68 0.36 32.87
C GLU A 250 18.41 1.75 32.27
N TYR A 251 18.56 1.89 30.95
CA TYR A 251 18.33 3.15 30.23
C TYR A 251 16.85 3.55 30.21
N ALA A 252 15.93 2.58 30.13
CA ALA A 252 14.50 2.84 30.24
C ALA A 252 14.16 3.63 31.52
N LYS A 253 14.73 3.20 32.65
CA LYS A 253 14.57 3.87 33.93
C LYS A 253 15.29 5.22 33.96
N LYS A 254 16.54 5.27 33.49
CA LYS A 254 17.38 6.47 33.49
C LYS A 254 16.77 7.62 32.67
N PHE A 255 16.24 7.32 31.49
CA PHE A 255 15.72 8.33 30.55
C PHE A 255 14.21 8.45 30.56
N ASN A 256 13.52 7.70 31.43
CA ASN A 256 12.05 7.63 31.46
C ASN A 256 11.46 7.30 30.09
N VAL A 257 11.98 6.24 29.47
CA VAL A 257 11.50 5.68 28.19
C VAL A 257 10.86 4.33 28.47
N LYS A 258 9.69 4.07 27.91
CA LYS A 258 8.99 2.80 28.12
C LYS A 258 9.64 1.67 27.29
N LEU A 259 9.58 0.47 27.85
CA LEU A 259 10.01 -0.76 27.19
C LEU A 259 8.84 -1.40 26.44
N ILE A 260 9.13 -1.98 25.28
CA ILE A 260 8.27 -2.94 24.61
C ILE A 260 9.06 -4.22 24.33
N CYS A 261 8.36 -5.33 24.08
CA CYS A 261 8.99 -6.53 23.56
C CYS A 261 8.44 -6.88 22.18
N THR A 262 9.28 -7.43 21.32
CA THR A 262 8.93 -7.90 19.98
C THR A 262 9.61 -9.23 19.68
N ASN A 263 9.21 -9.87 18.59
CA ASN A 263 9.82 -11.12 18.14
C ASN A 263 10.39 -11.05 16.73
N ASP A 264 10.46 -9.87 16.11
CA ASP A 264 11.07 -9.70 14.77
C ASP A 264 10.55 -10.77 13.78
N VAL A 265 9.22 -10.83 13.66
CA VAL A 265 8.53 -11.93 12.99
C VAL A 265 8.86 -11.96 11.50
N HIS A 266 9.41 -13.07 10.99
CA HIS A 266 9.72 -13.27 9.58
C HIS A 266 8.91 -14.42 8.95
N PHE A 267 8.34 -15.30 9.76
CA PHE A 267 7.49 -16.39 9.31
C PHE A 267 6.36 -16.68 10.31
N VAL A 268 5.32 -17.36 9.86
CA VAL A 268 4.08 -17.48 10.64
C VAL A 268 4.19 -18.51 11.75
N ASP A 269 4.59 -19.73 11.42
CA ASP A 269 4.60 -20.87 12.34
C ASP A 269 6.03 -21.40 12.51
N GLU A 270 6.35 -21.99 13.68
CA GLU A 270 7.70 -22.52 13.97
C GLU A 270 8.19 -23.48 12.88
N GLU A 271 7.31 -24.33 12.35
CA GLU A 271 7.61 -25.27 11.26
C GLU A 271 8.07 -24.60 9.96
N ASN A 272 7.78 -23.30 9.78
CA ASN A 272 8.19 -22.54 8.60
C ASN A 272 9.66 -22.10 8.66
N ALA A 273 10.35 -22.29 9.77
CA ALA A 273 11.76 -21.91 9.94
C ALA A 273 12.69 -22.52 8.88
N GLU A 274 12.44 -23.77 8.48
CA GLU A 274 13.22 -24.45 7.45
C GLU A 274 12.96 -23.87 6.03
N ALA A 275 11.72 -23.48 5.73
CA ALA A 275 11.39 -22.80 4.48
C ALA A 275 12.02 -21.40 4.42
N HIS A 276 11.99 -20.67 5.53
CA HIS A 276 12.62 -19.38 5.70
C HIS A 276 14.15 -19.46 5.50
N ASP A 277 14.81 -20.45 6.10
CA ASP A 277 16.27 -20.66 5.95
C ASP A 277 16.68 -20.86 4.47
N ARG A 278 15.85 -21.56 3.68
CA ARG A 278 16.04 -21.70 2.23
C ARG A 278 15.82 -20.41 1.47
N LEU A 279 14.85 -19.61 1.88
CA LEU A 279 14.59 -18.29 1.31
C LEU A 279 15.80 -17.35 1.51
N ILE A 280 16.41 -17.37 2.70
CA ILE A 280 17.62 -16.60 2.99
C ILE A 280 18.81 -17.07 2.13
N CYS A 281 18.93 -18.37 1.88
CA CYS A 281 19.94 -18.88 0.93
C CYS A 281 19.70 -18.35 -0.50
N LEU A 282 18.45 -18.32 -0.95
CA LEU A 282 18.09 -17.73 -2.26
C LEU A 282 18.46 -16.25 -2.33
N SER A 283 18.08 -15.48 -1.31
CA SER A 283 18.34 -14.04 -1.20
C SER A 283 19.83 -13.69 -1.26
N THR A 284 20.65 -14.50 -0.59
CA THR A 284 22.11 -14.27 -0.46
C THR A 284 22.94 -14.99 -1.51
N GLY A 285 22.33 -15.79 -2.38
CA GLY A 285 23.03 -16.59 -3.40
C GLY A 285 23.90 -17.71 -2.81
N LYS A 286 23.56 -18.21 -1.63
CA LYS A 286 24.28 -19.24 -0.89
C LYS A 286 23.55 -20.58 -0.93
N ASP A 287 24.28 -21.66 -0.62
CA ASP A 287 23.72 -22.99 -0.43
C ASP A 287 23.56 -23.28 1.06
N LEU A 288 22.73 -24.28 1.40
CA LEU A 288 22.50 -24.68 2.80
C LEU A 288 23.77 -25.16 3.53
N ASP A 289 24.74 -25.68 2.81
CA ASP A 289 25.99 -26.19 3.37
C ASP A 289 27.14 -25.16 3.40
N ASP A 290 26.92 -23.93 2.88
CA ASP A 290 27.93 -22.87 2.91
C ASP A 290 28.12 -22.40 4.37
N PRO A 291 29.34 -22.55 4.95
CA PRO A 291 29.59 -22.15 6.34
C PRO A 291 29.57 -20.64 6.56
N THR A 292 29.62 -19.84 5.49
CA THR A 292 29.64 -18.36 5.54
C THR A 292 28.25 -17.76 5.30
N ARG A 293 27.23 -18.60 5.15
CA ARG A 293 25.88 -18.12 4.90
C ARG A 293 25.27 -17.43 6.12
N MET A 294 24.36 -16.51 5.88
CA MET A 294 23.57 -15.87 6.92
C MET A 294 22.66 -16.91 7.59
N LEU A 295 22.63 -16.89 8.91
CA LEU A 295 21.76 -17.73 9.74
C LEU A 295 20.87 -16.85 10.62
N TYR A 296 19.59 -17.15 10.64
CA TYR A 296 18.66 -16.67 11.64
C TYR A 296 18.66 -17.61 12.86
N THR A 297 18.03 -17.19 13.96
CA THR A 297 17.94 -18.02 15.17
C THR A 297 16.90 -19.12 15.04
N LYS A 298 16.04 -19.03 14.03
CA LYS A 298 14.85 -19.87 13.82
C LYS A 298 13.80 -19.69 14.93
N GLN A 299 13.84 -18.56 15.64
CA GLN A 299 12.89 -18.17 16.69
C GLN A 299 11.94 -17.06 16.22
N GLU A 300 12.06 -16.59 14.99
CA GLU A 300 11.39 -15.44 14.43
C GLU A 300 9.99 -15.75 13.90
N TRP A 301 9.30 -16.79 14.47
CA TRP A 301 7.89 -17.04 14.16
C TRP A 301 6.95 -16.12 14.93
N MET A 302 5.73 -16.02 14.46
CA MET A 302 4.68 -15.29 15.16
C MET A 302 4.23 -16.05 16.42
N LYS A 303 4.85 -15.74 17.55
CA LYS A 303 4.58 -16.34 18.85
C LYS A 303 3.20 -16.00 19.38
N THR A 304 2.62 -16.91 20.15
CA THR A 304 1.37 -16.70 20.88
C THR A 304 1.57 -15.74 22.05
N ARG A 305 0.46 -15.29 22.64
CA ARG A 305 0.48 -14.50 23.86
C ARG A 305 1.17 -15.25 25.00
N GLU A 306 0.89 -16.54 25.13
CA GLU A 306 1.47 -17.44 26.14
C GLU A 306 2.98 -17.54 25.99
N GLU A 307 3.48 -17.81 24.78
CA GLU A 307 4.91 -17.91 24.48
C GLU A 307 5.64 -16.58 24.77
N MET A 308 5.04 -15.44 24.44
CA MET A 308 5.64 -14.12 24.71
C MET A 308 5.63 -13.79 26.20
N ASN A 309 4.57 -14.15 26.95
CA ASN A 309 4.52 -14.00 28.41
C ASN A 309 5.58 -14.86 29.13
N GLU A 310 5.85 -16.07 28.63
CA GLU A 310 6.92 -16.93 29.15
C GLU A 310 8.29 -16.31 28.91
N LEU A 311 8.54 -15.82 27.67
CA LEU A 311 9.80 -15.21 27.29
C LEU A 311 10.13 -13.92 28.07
N PHE A 312 9.14 -13.14 28.43
CA PHE A 312 9.29 -11.81 29.07
C PHE A 312 8.65 -11.75 30.47
N ALA A 313 8.55 -12.91 31.15
CA ALA A 313 7.94 -12.99 32.49
C ALA A 313 8.60 -12.08 33.54
N ASP A 314 9.87 -11.74 33.39
CA ASP A 314 10.64 -10.83 34.24
C ASP A 314 10.45 -9.34 33.93
N VAL A 315 9.84 -9.00 32.77
CA VAL A 315 9.57 -7.62 32.32
C VAL A 315 8.15 -7.53 31.75
N PRO A 316 7.09 -7.82 32.55
CA PRO A 316 5.72 -7.90 32.03
C PRO A 316 5.19 -6.58 31.48
N GLU A 317 5.72 -5.44 31.93
CA GLU A 317 5.38 -4.14 31.38
C GLU A 317 5.78 -3.98 29.90
N ALA A 318 6.80 -4.68 29.43
CA ALA A 318 7.19 -4.65 28.03
C ALA A 318 6.14 -5.32 27.11
N LEU A 319 5.34 -6.24 27.64
CA LEU A 319 4.19 -6.83 26.95
C LEU A 319 3.01 -5.84 26.95
N SER A 320 2.58 -5.38 28.12
CA SER A 320 1.42 -4.48 28.23
C SER A 320 1.61 -3.15 27.49
N ASN A 321 2.84 -2.63 27.41
CA ASN A 321 3.14 -1.41 26.65
C ASN A 321 2.93 -1.57 25.14
N THR A 322 2.89 -2.79 24.60
CA THR A 322 2.52 -3.01 23.19
C THR A 322 1.05 -2.65 22.94
N LEU A 323 0.18 -2.85 23.93
CA LEU A 323 -1.21 -2.40 23.88
C LEU A 323 -1.34 -0.88 23.99
N GLU A 324 -0.47 -0.23 24.76
CA GLU A 324 -0.44 1.24 24.79
C GLU A 324 -0.19 1.81 23.39
N ILE A 325 0.73 1.22 22.64
CA ILE A 325 0.97 1.61 21.25
C ILE A 325 -0.28 1.33 20.39
N LEU A 326 -0.90 0.16 20.53
CA LEU A 326 -2.15 -0.16 19.83
C LEU A 326 -3.26 0.86 20.12
N ASP A 327 -3.39 1.28 21.37
CA ASP A 327 -4.40 2.26 21.79
C ASP A 327 -4.10 3.67 21.25
N LYS A 328 -2.83 4.06 21.16
CA LYS A 328 -2.39 5.32 20.56
C LYS A 328 -2.65 5.40 19.05
N VAL A 329 -2.68 4.26 18.36
CA VAL A 329 -2.93 4.23 16.91
C VAL A 329 -4.42 4.45 16.66
N GLU A 330 -4.73 5.48 15.88
CA GLU A 330 -6.09 5.82 15.48
C GLU A 330 -6.60 4.92 14.35
N TYR A 331 -7.93 4.83 14.21
CA TYR A 331 -8.53 4.26 13.00
C TYR A 331 -8.60 5.33 11.93
N TYR A 332 -7.88 5.15 10.83
CA TYR A 332 -7.96 6.01 9.65
C TYR A 332 -8.03 5.14 8.38
N SER A 333 -8.49 5.74 7.29
CA SER A 333 -8.53 5.09 5.99
C SER A 333 -7.36 5.59 5.14
N ILE A 334 -6.69 4.68 4.47
CA ILE A 334 -5.72 5.03 3.41
C ILE A 334 -6.38 5.13 2.03
N ASP A 335 -7.69 4.88 1.98
CA ASP A 335 -8.47 4.97 0.75
C ASP A 335 -8.93 6.41 0.56
N HIS A 336 -8.68 6.94 -0.62
CA HIS A 336 -9.15 8.25 -1.07
C HIS A 336 -9.73 8.16 -2.48
N ALA A 337 -10.43 9.20 -2.89
CA ALA A 337 -10.91 9.32 -4.26
C ALA A 337 -9.71 9.30 -5.23
N PRO A 338 -9.87 8.74 -6.45
CA PRO A 338 -8.84 8.77 -7.46
C PRO A 338 -8.33 10.19 -7.70
N ILE A 339 -7.00 10.36 -7.73
CA ILE A 339 -6.38 11.64 -8.05
C ILE A 339 -6.30 11.73 -9.57
N MET A 340 -7.08 12.66 -10.14
CA MET A 340 -7.06 12.89 -11.58
C MET A 340 -6.00 13.93 -11.92
N PRO A 341 -5.14 13.65 -12.92
CA PRO A 341 -4.18 14.63 -13.40
C PRO A 341 -4.90 15.77 -14.13
N THR A 342 -4.31 16.97 -14.13
CA THR A 342 -4.80 18.14 -14.85
C THR A 342 -4.01 18.34 -16.14
N PHE A 343 -4.70 18.69 -17.21
CA PHE A 343 -4.11 19.06 -18.50
C PHE A 343 -4.06 20.58 -18.66
N ALA A 344 -2.96 21.12 -19.17
CA ALA A 344 -2.87 22.55 -19.44
C ALA A 344 -3.67 22.89 -20.70
N ILE A 345 -4.84 23.48 -20.53
CA ILE A 345 -5.70 23.94 -21.63
C ILE A 345 -5.08 25.19 -22.25
N PRO A 346 -5.02 25.31 -23.61
CA PRO A 346 -4.58 26.54 -24.27
C PRO A 346 -5.46 27.74 -23.89
N GLU A 347 -4.83 28.88 -23.56
CA GLU A 347 -5.53 30.08 -23.07
C GLU A 347 -6.53 30.64 -24.07
N ASP A 348 -6.25 30.50 -25.38
CA ASP A 348 -7.13 30.92 -26.49
C ASP A 348 -8.44 30.12 -26.56
N PHE A 349 -8.47 28.93 -26.00
CA PHE A 349 -9.73 28.16 -25.82
C PHE A 349 -10.53 28.61 -24.61
N GLY A 350 -9.86 28.89 -23.50
CA GLY A 350 -10.49 29.39 -22.28
C GLY A 350 -9.66 29.15 -21.02
N THR A 351 -10.02 29.86 -19.97
CA THR A 351 -9.39 29.75 -18.66
C THR A 351 -10.42 29.36 -17.60
N GLU A 352 -9.94 28.84 -16.48
CA GLU A 352 -10.83 28.48 -15.36
C GLU A 352 -11.56 29.71 -14.79
N GLU A 353 -10.88 30.85 -14.71
CA GLU A 353 -11.50 32.13 -14.31
C GLU A 353 -12.62 32.53 -15.27
N GLY A 354 -12.39 32.40 -16.59
CA GLY A 354 -13.42 32.65 -17.59
C GLY A 354 -14.64 31.77 -17.46
N TYR A 355 -14.42 30.48 -17.11
CA TYR A 355 -15.51 29.53 -16.86
C TYR A 355 -16.27 29.84 -15.57
N ARG A 356 -15.58 30.26 -14.50
CA ARG A 356 -16.21 30.72 -13.25
C ARG A 356 -17.06 31.99 -13.45
N ALA A 357 -16.65 32.86 -14.37
CA ALA A 357 -17.44 34.06 -14.72
C ALA A 357 -18.65 33.74 -15.62
N LYS A 358 -18.59 32.66 -16.40
CA LYS A 358 -19.62 32.30 -17.40
C LYS A 358 -20.68 31.37 -16.88
N PHE A 359 -20.34 30.42 -16.01
CA PHE A 359 -21.24 29.37 -15.52
C PHE A 359 -21.46 29.49 -14.02
N THR A 360 -22.71 29.29 -13.59
CA THR A 360 -23.09 29.26 -12.16
C THR A 360 -22.92 27.85 -11.59
N GLU A 361 -22.87 27.73 -10.26
CA GLU A 361 -22.91 26.42 -9.59
C GLU A 361 -24.16 25.62 -9.96
N LYS A 362 -25.28 26.28 -10.22
CA LYS A 362 -26.50 25.62 -10.68
C LYS A 362 -26.33 25.02 -12.08
N ASP A 363 -25.70 25.76 -13.01
CA ASP A 363 -25.43 25.22 -14.35
C ASP A 363 -24.54 23.96 -14.27
N LEU A 364 -23.53 23.98 -13.40
CA LEU A 364 -22.67 22.81 -13.18
C LEU A 364 -23.45 21.67 -12.49
N PHE A 365 -24.30 21.98 -11.50
CA PHE A 365 -25.13 20.98 -10.86
C PHE A 365 -25.99 20.25 -11.88
N ASP A 366 -26.73 21.00 -12.70
CA ASP A 366 -27.61 20.45 -13.72
C ASP A 366 -26.80 19.63 -14.74
N GLU A 367 -25.69 20.15 -15.26
CA GLU A 367 -24.86 19.48 -16.28
C GLU A 367 -24.23 18.16 -15.78
N PHE A 368 -23.84 18.08 -14.51
CA PHE A 368 -23.17 16.90 -13.95
C PHE A 368 -24.11 15.88 -13.30
N THR A 369 -25.38 16.21 -13.07
CA THR A 369 -26.32 15.33 -12.36
C THR A 369 -27.54 14.91 -13.19
N GLN A 370 -27.80 15.58 -14.31
CA GLN A 370 -28.83 15.18 -15.29
C GLN A 370 -28.23 14.16 -16.28
N ASP A 371 -29.10 13.50 -17.07
CA ASP A 371 -28.65 12.67 -18.18
C ASP A 371 -28.21 13.50 -19.40
N GLU A 372 -27.77 12.85 -20.47
CA GLU A 372 -27.36 13.51 -21.72
C GLU A 372 -28.47 14.26 -22.45
N HIS A 373 -29.72 14.04 -22.04
CA HIS A 373 -30.92 14.72 -22.57
C HIS A 373 -31.45 15.82 -21.62
N GLY A 374 -30.79 16.04 -20.48
CA GLY A 374 -31.18 17.04 -19.48
C GLY A 374 -32.29 16.59 -18.53
N ASN A 375 -32.58 15.29 -18.43
CA ASN A 375 -33.54 14.77 -17.49
C ASN A 375 -32.93 14.53 -16.11
N VAL A 376 -33.67 14.80 -15.04
CA VAL A 376 -33.27 14.52 -13.67
C VAL A 376 -33.40 13.01 -13.41
N VAL A 377 -32.25 12.35 -13.25
CA VAL A 377 -32.14 10.88 -13.06
C VAL A 377 -31.65 10.48 -11.67
N LEU A 378 -31.15 11.43 -10.89
CA LEU A 378 -30.65 11.22 -9.54
C LEU A 378 -31.56 11.86 -8.49
N SER A 379 -31.65 11.24 -7.31
CA SER A 379 -32.21 11.91 -6.14
C SER A 379 -31.36 13.14 -5.75
N GLU A 380 -31.91 14.09 -5.03
CA GLU A 380 -31.17 15.28 -4.58
C GLU A 380 -29.97 14.89 -3.69
N GLU A 381 -30.09 13.84 -2.88
CA GLU A 381 -29.03 13.33 -2.02
C GLU A 381 -27.91 12.70 -2.85
N ASP A 382 -28.26 11.84 -3.83
CA ASP A 382 -27.29 11.21 -4.73
C ASP A 382 -26.58 12.23 -5.63
N ALA A 383 -27.29 13.24 -6.10
CA ALA A 383 -26.72 14.33 -6.86
C ALA A 383 -25.67 15.11 -6.05
N LYS A 384 -25.99 15.51 -4.81
CA LYS A 384 -25.04 16.16 -3.89
C LYS A 384 -23.84 15.26 -3.58
N ALA A 385 -24.07 13.96 -3.37
CA ALA A 385 -23.01 12.99 -3.15
C ALA A 385 -22.09 12.87 -4.38
N LYS A 386 -22.64 12.89 -5.61
CA LYS A 386 -21.87 12.89 -6.86
C LYS A 386 -20.97 14.12 -6.98
N ILE A 387 -21.50 15.32 -6.72
CA ILE A 387 -20.73 16.58 -6.73
C ILE A 387 -19.58 16.51 -5.72
N LYS A 388 -19.84 16.09 -4.50
CA LYS A 388 -18.82 15.92 -3.47
C LYS A 388 -17.74 14.92 -3.89
N ARG A 389 -18.12 13.80 -4.51
CA ARG A 389 -17.18 12.78 -5.01
C ARG A 389 -16.26 13.33 -6.11
N LEU A 390 -16.78 14.19 -6.99
CA LEU A 390 -15.99 14.86 -8.04
C LEU A 390 -15.07 15.96 -7.49
N GLY A 391 -15.14 16.28 -6.20
CA GLY A 391 -14.28 17.22 -5.52
C GLY A 391 -14.89 18.62 -5.28
N GLY A 392 -16.22 18.73 -5.39
CA GLY A 392 -16.95 19.99 -5.19
C GLY A 392 -16.91 20.91 -6.41
N TYR A 393 -17.62 22.04 -6.32
CA TYR A 393 -17.79 22.98 -7.44
C TYR A 393 -16.45 23.53 -7.93
N ASP A 394 -15.48 23.75 -7.06
CA ASP A 394 -14.16 24.23 -7.45
C ASP A 394 -13.48 23.34 -8.50
N LYS A 395 -13.59 22.03 -8.35
CA LYS A 395 -13.05 21.08 -9.33
C LYS A 395 -13.95 20.92 -10.55
N LEU A 396 -15.27 21.10 -10.42
CA LEU A 396 -16.20 20.97 -11.55
C LEU A 396 -15.95 21.99 -12.64
N TYR A 397 -15.59 23.24 -12.30
CA TYR A 397 -15.21 24.23 -13.32
C TYR A 397 -14.05 23.73 -14.18
N ARG A 398 -13.06 23.13 -13.55
CA ARG A 398 -11.92 22.55 -14.25
C ARG A 398 -12.31 21.36 -15.12
N ILE A 399 -13.11 20.44 -14.59
CA ILE A 399 -13.58 19.26 -15.34
C ILE A 399 -14.41 19.69 -16.54
N LYS A 400 -15.27 20.73 -16.38
CA LYS A 400 -16.05 21.27 -17.49
C LYS A 400 -15.14 21.87 -18.57
N LEU A 401 -14.18 22.70 -18.21
CA LEU A 401 -13.22 23.29 -19.16
C LEU A 401 -12.45 22.20 -19.94
N GLU A 402 -11.94 21.20 -19.24
CA GLU A 402 -11.27 20.06 -19.86
C GLU A 402 -12.22 19.22 -20.72
N GLY A 403 -13.47 19.05 -20.29
CA GLY A 403 -14.51 18.32 -21.04
C GLY A 403 -14.89 19.01 -22.34
N ASP A 404 -15.08 20.34 -22.31
CA ASP A 404 -15.40 21.13 -23.50
C ASP A 404 -14.23 21.15 -24.50
N TYR A 405 -12.99 21.22 -23.99
CA TYR A 405 -11.80 21.13 -24.85
C TYR A 405 -11.63 19.73 -25.45
N LEU A 406 -11.85 18.68 -24.67
CA LEU A 406 -11.86 17.30 -25.15
C LEU A 406 -12.89 17.10 -26.25
N ALA A 407 -14.11 17.64 -26.07
CA ALA A 407 -15.17 17.57 -27.05
C ALA A 407 -14.77 18.27 -28.36
N LYS A 408 -14.18 19.46 -28.28
CA LYS A 408 -13.66 20.16 -29.47
C LYS A 408 -12.67 19.29 -30.25
N LEU A 409 -11.65 18.76 -29.55
CA LEU A 409 -10.62 17.92 -30.22
C LEU A 409 -11.20 16.65 -30.80
N ALA A 410 -12.14 16.02 -30.10
CA ALA A 410 -12.79 14.79 -30.52
C ALA A 410 -13.67 15.03 -31.77
N PHE A 411 -14.47 16.09 -31.81
CA PHE A 411 -15.28 16.44 -33.00
C PHE A 411 -14.42 16.89 -34.18
N ASP A 412 -13.32 17.63 -33.95
CA ASP A 412 -12.36 17.96 -35.01
C ASP A 412 -11.73 16.68 -35.61
N GLY A 413 -11.46 15.69 -34.74
CA GLY A 413 -11.01 14.36 -35.18
C GLY A 413 -12.08 13.57 -35.93
N ALA A 414 -13.32 13.58 -35.45
CA ALA A 414 -14.43 12.90 -36.09
C ALA A 414 -14.71 13.42 -37.51
N LYS A 415 -14.73 14.74 -37.68
CA LYS A 415 -14.86 15.39 -39.01
C LYS A 415 -13.75 14.96 -39.96
N ARG A 416 -12.52 14.89 -39.49
CA ARG A 416 -11.37 14.45 -40.28
C ARG A 416 -11.48 12.98 -40.72
N ILE A 417 -12.04 12.10 -39.88
CA ILE A 417 -12.11 10.66 -40.10
C ILE A 417 -13.37 10.24 -40.86
N TYR A 418 -14.54 10.72 -40.43
CA TYR A 418 -15.84 10.34 -40.96
C TYR A 418 -16.38 11.32 -42.03
N GLY A 419 -15.69 12.46 -42.22
CA GLY A 419 -16.13 13.50 -43.17
C GLY A 419 -17.09 14.52 -42.53
N GLU A 420 -17.49 15.50 -43.32
CA GLU A 420 -18.43 16.56 -42.89
C GLU A 420 -19.52 16.74 -44.00
N PRO A 421 -20.81 16.68 -43.62
CA PRO A 421 -21.37 16.62 -42.25
C PRO A 421 -21.28 15.22 -41.63
N LEU A 422 -21.10 15.14 -40.31
CA LEU A 422 -21.14 13.88 -39.54
C LEU A 422 -22.57 13.27 -39.62
N THR A 423 -22.66 11.95 -39.67
CA THR A 423 -23.93 11.21 -39.55
C THR A 423 -24.51 11.36 -38.15
N GLU A 424 -25.82 11.18 -37.98
CA GLU A 424 -26.46 11.22 -36.66
C GLU A 424 -25.91 10.12 -35.74
N GLU A 425 -25.69 8.93 -36.27
CA GLU A 425 -25.09 7.81 -35.52
C GLU A 425 -23.74 8.20 -34.89
N VAL A 426 -22.84 8.82 -35.66
CA VAL A 426 -21.53 9.27 -35.15
C VAL A 426 -21.72 10.37 -34.10
N LYS A 427 -22.61 11.34 -34.31
CA LYS A 427 -22.88 12.43 -33.37
C LYS A 427 -23.43 11.91 -32.05
N GLU A 428 -24.44 11.04 -32.08
CA GLU A 428 -25.05 10.44 -30.90
C GLU A 428 -24.00 9.66 -30.09
N ARG A 429 -23.22 8.80 -30.77
CA ARG A 429 -22.14 8.04 -30.13
C ARG A 429 -21.08 8.96 -29.47
N MET A 430 -20.63 10.00 -30.17
CA MET A 430 -19.65 10.95 -29.66
C MET A 430 -20.18 11.72 -28.46
N ASN A 431 -21.44 12.24 -28.53
CA ASN A 431 -22.06 12.97 -27.44
C ASN A 431 -22.24 12.09 -26.19
N PHE A 432 -22.71 10.86 -26.36
CA PHE A 432 -22.87 9.90 -25.28
C PHE A 432 -21.53 9.61 -24.57
N GLU A 433 -20.48 9.26 -25.33
CA GLU A 433 -19.16 8.96 -24.75
C GLU A 433 -18.57 10.19 -24.03
N LEU A 434 -18.62 11.38 -24.63
CA LEU A 434 -18.13 12.63 -24.03
C LEU A 434 -18.88 12.99 -22.77
N TYR A 435 -20.21 12.78 -22.74
CA TYR A 435 -21.03 12.97 -21.55
C TYR A 435 -20.56 12.05 -20.42
N ILE A 436 -20.39 10.75 -20.67
CA ILE A 436 -19.90 9.79 -19.68
C ILE A 436 -18.51 10.18 -19.17
N MET A 437 -17.55 10.47 -20.07
CA MET A 437 -16.19 10.88 -19.71
C MET A 437 -16.19 12.12 -18.81
N LYS A 438 -16.99 13.12 -19.13
CA LYS A 438 -17.12 14.37 -18.36
C LYS A 438 -17.74 14.12 -16.98
N THR A 439 -18.91 13.45 -16.92
CA THR A 439 -19.64 13.24 -15.68
C THR A 439 -18.98 12.25 -14.72
N MET A 440 -18.04 11.44 -15.22
CA MET A 440 -17.15 10.61 -14.39
C MET A 440 -15.88 11.34 -13.96
N GLY A 441 -15.56 12.53 -14.52
CA GLY A 441 -14.41 13.34 -14.15
C GLY A 441 -13.10 12.96 -14.85
N PHE A 442 -13.15 12.35 -16.03
CA PHE A 442 -11.99 11.82 -16.76
C PHE A 442 -11.45 12.64 -17.93
N PRO A 443 -11.97 13.82 -18.32
CA PRO A 443 -11.47 14.52 -19.51
C PRO A 443 -9.97 14.78 -19.50
N GLY A 444 -9.40 15.25 -18.38
CA GLY A 444 -7.97 15.50 -18.24
C GLY A 444 -7.10 14.28 -18.50
N TYR A 445 -7.55 13.09 -18.10
CA TYR A 445 -6.86 11.84 -18.37
C TYR A 445 -6.77 11.54 -19.88
N PHE A 446 -7.89 11.68 -20.62
CA PHE A 446 -7.91 11.48 -22.07
C PHE A 446 -7.05 12.51 -22.80
N LEU A 447 -7.07 13.77 -22.35
CA LEU A 447 -6.24 14.84 -22.91
C LEU A 447 -4.74 14.54 -22.76
N ILE A 448 -4.32 14.05 -21.59
CA ILE A 448 -2.92 13.66 -21.35
C ILE A 448 -2.53 12.47 -22.22
N VAL A 449 -3.37 11.44 -22.30
CA VAL A 449 -3.07 10.25 -23.09
C VAL A 449 -2.92 10.58 -24.57
N GLN A 450 -3.85 11.37 -25.15
CA GLN A 450 -3.75 11.80 -26.54
C GLN A 450 -2.52 12.67 -26.79
N ASP A 451 -2.14 13.50 -25.80
CA ASP A 451 -1.00 14.40 -25.93
C ASP A 451 0.32 13.64 -26.09
N PHE A 452 0.65 12.73 -25.18
CA PHE A 452 1.89 11.98 -25.29
C PHE A 452 1.90 10.98 -26.47
N ILE A 453 0.74 10.43 -26.87
CA ILE A 453 0.65 9.59 -28.08
C ILE A 453 0.92 10.40 -29.33
N ASN A 454 0.34 11.62 -29.42
CA ASN A 454 0.59 12.50 -30.55
C ASN A 454 2.02 13.00 -30.58
N ALA A 455 2.62 13.33 -29.41
CA ALA A 455 4.02 13.70 -29.32
C ALA A 455 4.94 12.56 -29.75
N ALA A 456 4.68 11.33 -29.31
CA ALA A 456 5.42 10.15 -29.74
C ALA A 456 5.46 10.04 -31.27
N ARG A 457 4.29 10.16 -31.92
CA ARG A 457 4.19 10.03 -33.39
C ARG A 457 4.75 11.21 -34.16
N LYS A 458 4.49 12.44 -33.73
CA LYS A 458 4.74 13.66 -34.50
C LYS A 458 6.07 14.34 -34.18
N GLU A 459 6.48 14.32 -32.90
CA GLU A 459 7.67 15.01 -32.42
C GLU A 459 8.87 14.07 -32.29
N LEU A 460 8.63 12.86 -31.77
CA LEU A 460 9.69 11.90 -31.46
C LEU A 460 9.91 10.84 -32.54
N GLY A 461 8.98 10.72 -33.51
CA GLY A 461 9.06 9.68 -34.55
C GLY A 461 8.93 8.25 -34.04
N VAL A 462 8.35 8.07 -32.84
CA VAL A 462 8.17 6.77 -32.19
C VAL A 462 6.88 6.11 -32.66
N SER A 463 6.99 4.85 -33.07
CA SER A 463 5.83 4.07 -33.50
C SER A 463 4.93 3.73 -32.29
N VAL A 464 3.62 3.94 -32.48
CA VAL A 464 2.59 3.65 -31.47
C VAL A 464 1.61 2.64 -32.05
N GLY A 465 1.35 1.59 -31.30
CA GLY A 465 0.43 0.50 -31.65
C GLY A 465 -1.00 0.99 -31.90
N PRO A 466 -1.85 0.13 -32.49
CA PRO A 466 -3.23 0.50 -32.86
C PRO A 466 -4.16 0.64 -31.64
N GLY A 467 -3.68 0.32 -30.45
CA GLY A 467 -4.47 0.20 -29.24
C GLY A 467 -4.92 -1.23 -28.99
N ARG A 468 -5.11 -1.58 -27.75
CA ARG A 468 -5.58 -2.90 -27.28
C ARG A 468 -6.47 -2.73 -26.05
N GLY A 469 -7.06 -3.83 -25.59
CA GLY A 469 -7.94 -3.80 -24.42
C GLY A 469 -9.28 -3.13 -24.69
N SER A 470 -9.90 -2.63 -23.62
CA SER A 470 -11.27 -2.07 -23.69
C SER A 470 -11.35 -0.69 -24.35
N ALA A 471 -10.26 0.07 -24.37
CA ALA A 471 -10.22 1.42 -24.98
C ALA A 471 -10.53 1.42 -26.48
N ALA A 472 -10.34 0.29 -27.18
CA ALA A 472 -10.73 0.12 -28.57
C ALA A 472 -12.25 0.29 -28.80
N GLY A 473 -13.09 0.18 -27.76
CA GLY A 473 -14.54 0.40 -27.84
C GLY A 473 -14.95 1.89 -27.82
N SER A 474 -14.01 2.85 -27.72
CA SER A 474 -14.32 4.29 -27.66
C SER A 474 -14.12 5.00 -29.00
N ALA A 475 -15.20 5.60 -29.52
CA ALA A 475 -15.16 6.44 -30.72
C ALA A 475 -14.41 7.76 -30.44
N VAL A 476 -14.53 8.31 -29.25
CA VAL A 476 -13.76 9.49 -28.81
C VAL A 476 -12.26 9.17 -28.81
N ALA A 477 -11.84 8.03 -28.24
CA ALA A 477 -10.43 7.61 -28.26
C ALA A 477 -9.90 7.43 -29.70
N TYR A 478 -10.71 6.87 -30.59
CA TYR A 478 -10.39 6.74 -32.02
C TYR A 478 -10.25 8.10 -32.70
N CYS A 479 -11.19 9.01 -32.50
CA CYS A 479 -11.15 10.36 -33.07
C CYS A 479 -9.97 11.21 -32.56
N LEU A 480 -9.55 11.01 -31.31
CA LEU A 480 -8.37 11.64 -30.73
C LEU A 480 -7.04 11.00 -31.21
N GLY A 481 -7.10 9.87 -31.90
CA GLY A 481 -5.92 9.12 -32.33
C GLY A 481 -5.24 8.31 -31.22
N ILE A 482 -5.92 8.11 -30.10
CA ILE A 482 -5.46 7.21 -29.03
C ILE A 482 -5.45 5.77 -29.54
N THR A 483 -6.54 5.34 -30.21
CA THR A 483 -6.64 4.05 -30.89
C THR A 483 -6.69 4.25 -32.41
N LYS A 484 -6.48 3.17 -33.17
CA LYS A 484 -6.61 3.10 -34.63
C LYS A 484 -7.69 2.12 -35.08
N ILE A 485 -8.53 1.65 -34.16
CA ILE A 485 -9.62 0.73 -34.41
C ILE A 485 -10.92 1.54 -34.37
N ASP A 486 -11.69 1.49 -35.44
CA ASP A 486 -12.99 2.17 -35.51
C ASP A 486 -14.06 1.35 -34.79
N PRO A 487 -14.53 1.81 -33.61
CA PRO A 487 -15.49 1.05 -32.82
C PRO A 487 -16.89 1.02 -33.45
N ILE A 488 -17.24 2.00 -34.29
CA ILE A 488 -18.52 2.05 -35.02
C ILE A 488 -18.52 0.99 -36.11
N GLN A 489 -17.46 0.93 -36.91
CA GLN A 489 -17.33 -0.05 -37.99
C GLN A 489 -17.35 -1.49 -37.46
N TYR A 490 -16.80 -1.76 -36.28
CA TYR A 490 -16.71 -3.10 -35.70
C TYR A 490 -17.77 -3.38 -34.63
N ASP A 491 -18.73 -2.48 -34.44
CA ASP A 491 -19.83 -2.59 -33.45
C ASP A 491 -19.31 -2.91 -32.03
N LEU A 492 -18.29 -2.15 -31.59
CA LEU A 492 -17.69 -2.30 -30.26
C LEU A 492 -18.44 -1.48 -29.22
N LEU A 493 -18.67 -2.09 -28.06
CA LEU A 493 -19.42 -1.48 -26.96
C LEU A 493 -18.52 -0.59 -26.09
N PHE A 494 -18.92 0.68 -25.94
CA PHE A 494 -18.24 1.65 -25.05
C PHE A 494 -18.36 1.29 -23.58
N GLU A 495 -19.47 0.71 -23.16
CA GLU A 495 -19.78 0.31 -21.79
C GLU A 495 -18.81 -0.75 -21.23
N ARG A 496 -18.09 -1.47 -22.12
CA ARG A 496 -16.99 -2.36 -21.72
C ARG A 496 -15.74 -1.60 -21.30
N PHE A 497 -15.58 -0.36 -21.79
CA PHE A 497 -14.46 0.50 -21.47
C PHE A 497 -14.78 1.41 -20.27
N LEU A 498 -15.88 2.17 -20.33
CA LEU A 498 -16.36 3.02 -19.22
C LEU A 498 -17.83 2.69 -18.93
N ASN A 499 -18.08 2.38 -17.66
CA ASN A 499 -19.43 2.13 -17.16
C ASN A 499 -19.67 2.98 -15.91
N PRO A 500 -20.67 3.88 -15.91
CA PRO A 500 -21.01 4.73 -14.76
C PRO A 500 -21.33 3.94 -13.48
N ASP A 501 -21.83 2.70 -13.62
CA ASP A 501 -22.15 1.81 -12.50
C ASP A 501 -20.91 1.19 -11.85
N ARG A 502 -19.78 1.21 -12.55
CA ARG A 502 -18.49 0.76 -12.05
C ARG A 502 -17.54 1.95 -11.90
N ILE A 503 -17.38 2.43 -10.67
CA ILE A 503 -16.43 3.50 -10.35
C ILE A 503 -15.02 2.94 -10.41
N SER A 504 -14.46 2.77 -11.61
CA SER A 504 -13.06 2.41 -11.83
C SER A 504 -12.44 3.43 -12.78
N LEU A 505 -11.15 3.72 -12.57
CA LEU A 505 -10.39 4.52 -13.53
C LEU A 505 -10.33 3.79 -14.87
N PRO A 506 -10.44 4.52 -16.00
CA PRO A 506 -10.20 3.94 -17.31
C PRO A 506 -8.74 3.47 -17.39
N ASP A 507 -8.55 2.29 -17.99
CA ASP A 507 -7.23 1.73 -18.26
C ASP A 507 -7.00 1.73 -19.78
N ILE A 508 -6.05 2.56 -20.21
CA ILE A 508 -5.67 2.67 -21.62
C ILE A 508 -4.28 2.06 -21.81
N ASP A 509 -4.27 0.88 -22.41
CA ASP A 509 -3.03 0.20 -22.79
C ASP A 509 -2.44 0.81 -24.06
N VAL A 510 -1.23 1.35 -23.97
CA VAL A 510 -0.50 1.97 -25.07
C VAL A 510 0.81 1.21 -25.30
N ASP A 511 0.99 0.71 -26.53
CA ASP A 511 2.21 0.04 -26.95
C ASP A 511 3.09 1.00 -27.75
N PHE A 512 4.34 1.16 -27.33
CA PHE A 512 5.38 1.89 -28.05
C PHE A 512 6.43 0.91 -28.57
N ASP A 513 7.12 1.28 -29.65
CA ASP A 513 8.30 0.50 -30.05
C ASP A 513 9.36 0.52 -28.93
N ASP A 514 10.11 -0.57 -28.85
CA ASP A 514 11.03 -0.82 -27.73
C ASP A 514 12.19 0.19 -27.71
N ASP A 515 12.68 0.59 -28.89
CA ASP A 515 13.77 1.55 -29.01
C ASP A 515 13.34 2.96 -28.61
N GLY A 516 12.11 3.37 -28.98
CA GLY A 516 11.59 4.71 -28.76
C GLY A 516 10.90 4.94 -27.40
N ARG A 517 10.53 3.89 -26.68
CA ARG A 517 9.78 4.01 -25.40
C ARG A 517 10.48 4.90 -24.37
N GLY A 518 11.80 4.81 -24.30
CA GLY A 518 12.59 5.62 -23.37
C GLY A 518 12.50 7.13 -23.63
N GLU A 519 12.41 7.51 -24.92
CA GLU A 519 12.23 8.92 -25.33
C GLU A 519 10.86 9.46 -24.93
N VAL A 520 9.82 8.66 -25.12
CA VAL A 520 8.45 9.05 -24.72
C VAL A 520 8.38 9.25 -23.20
N LEU A 521 8.97 8.37 -22.40
CA LEU A 521 9.02 8.51 -20.94
C LEU A 521 9.75 9.80 -20.52
N ARG A 522 10.88 10.12 -21.16
CA ARG A 522 11.60 11.37 -20.90
C ARG A 522 10.76 12.60 -21.28
N TRP A 523 10.09 12.58 -22.42
CA TRP A 523 9.21 13.66 -22.87
C TRP A 523 8.07 13.90 -21.87
N VAL A 524 7.37 12.83 -21.44
CA VAL A 524 6.29 12.89 -20.43
C VAL A 524 6.82 13.47 -19.11
N THR A 525 7.97 12.98 -18.65
CA THR A 525 8.58 13.44 -17.39
C THR A 525 8.97 14.93 -17.46
N ASN A 526 9.52 15.36 -18.59
CA ASN A 526 9.89 16.76 -18.79
C ASN A 526 8.67 17.68 -18.88
N LYS A 527 7.62 17.25 -19.58
CA LYS A 527 6.41 18.05 -19.79
C LYS A 527 5.56 18.16 -18.53
N TYR A 528 5.34 17.04 -17.84
CA TYR A 528 4.42 16.99 -16.68
C TYR A 528 5.13 17.14 -15.34
N GLY A 529 6.44 17.01 -15.29
CA GLY A 529 7.28 17.16 -14.10
C GLY A 529 7.67 15.83 -13.45
N GLN A 530 8.90 15.77 -12.96
CA GLN A 530 9.47 14.57 -12.30
C GLN A 530 8.67 14.11 -11.09
N GLU A 531 8.06 15.03 -10.35
CA GLU A 531 7.26 14.70 -9.16
C GLU A 531 5.87 14.15 -9.49
N LYS A 532 5.46 14.19 -10.76
CA LYS A 532 4.12 13.77 -11.23
C LYS A 532 4.15 12.52 -12.10
N VAL A 533 5.33 12.01 -12.41
CA VAL A 533 5.52 10.83 -13.28
C VAL A 533 6.33 9.79 -12.53
N ALA A 534 5.76 8.59 -12.36
CA ALA A 534 6.42 7.48 -11.71
C ALA A 534 6.04 6.15 -12.35
N HIS A 535 6.97 5.19 -12.30
CA HIS A 535 6.66 3.81 -12.63
C HIS A 535 5.93 3.15 -11.47
N ILE A 536 4.94 2.31 -11.78
CA ILE A 536 4.33 1.44 -10.78
C ILE A 536 5.26 0.26 -10.55
N ILE A 537 5.58 0.00 -9.28
CA ILE A 537 6.33 -1.19 -8.87
C ILE A 537 5.53 -2.45 -9.22
N THR A 538 6.20 -3.43 -9.83
CA THR A 538 5.65 -4.76 -10.09
C THR A 538 6.46 -5.81 -9.34
N TYR A 539 5.76 -6.80 -8.77
CA TYR A 539 6.37 -7.88 -8.01
C TYR A 539 6.36 -9.17 -8.82
N GLY A 540 7.54 -9.80 -8.94
CA GLY A 540 7.62 -11.17 -9.38
C GLY A 540 7.22 -12.11 -8.23
N THR A 541 6.45 -13.14 -8.52
CA THR A 541 6.17 -14.22 -7.59
C THR A 541 6.93 -15.48 -7.99
N MET A 542 7.37 -16.27 -6.99
CA MET A 542 7.99 -17.56 -7.26
C MET A 542 6.93 -18.53 -7.80
N ALA A 543 6.88 -18.67 -9.12
CA ALA A 543 5.98 -19.63 -9.77
C ALA A 543 6.36 -21.06 -9.40
N THR A 544 5.38 -21.99 -9.42
CA THR A 544 5.52 -23.36 -8.92
C THR A 544 6.76 -24.10 -9.44
N LYS A 545 6.98 -24.12 -10.76
CA LYS A 545 8.15 -24.79 -11.37
C LYS A 545 9.47 -24.07 -11.05
N MET A 546 9.45 -22.73 -10.97
CA MET A 546 10.62 -21.93 -10.60
C MET A 546 11.01 -22.18 -9.14
N ALA A 547 10.03 -22.20 -8.22
CA ALA A 547 10.27 -22.50 -6.81
C ALA A 547 10.93 -23.86 -6.60
N ILE A 548 10.50 -24.89 -7.35
CA ILE A 548 11.13 -26.23 -7.32
C ILE A 548 12.62 -26.12 -7.70
N LYS A 549 12.94 -25.42 -8.81
CA LYS A 549 14.31 -25.28 -9.29
C LYS A 549 15.19 -24.49 -8.31
N ASP A 550 14.65 -23.41 -7.76
CA ASP A 550 15.38 -22.56 -6.82
C ASP A 550 15.70 -23.30 -5.51
N VAL A 551 14.73 -24.00 -4.94
CA VAL A 551 14.94 -24.80 -3.73
C VAL A 551 15.86 -25.98 -3.99
N ALA A 552 15.73 -26.66 -5.14
CA ALA A 552 16.64 -27.72 -5.56
C ALA A 552 18.08 -27.24 -5.65
N ARG A 553 18.33 -26.05 -6.22
CA ARG A 553 19.64 -25.42 -6.28
C ARG A 553 20.23 -25.19 -4.89
N VAL A 554 19.47 -24.58 -3.99
CA VAL A 554 19.89 -24.33 -2.60
C VAL A 554 20.24 -25.63 -1.85
N GLN A 555 19.53 -26.70 -2.14
CA GLN A 555 19.77 -28.03 -1.55
C GLN A 555 20.79 -28.88 -2.31
N LYS A 556 21.40 -28.34 -3.37
CA LYS A 556 22.33 -29.06 -4.27
C LYS A 556 21.74 -30.33 -4.88
N LEU A 557 20.43 -30.34 -5.11
CA LEU A 557 19.78 -31.42 -5.84
C LEU A 557 20.24 -31.41 -7.29
N PRO A 558 20.56 -32.58 -7.90
CA PRO A 558 20.95 -32.63 -9.30
C PRO A 558 19.92 -31.99 -10.23
N LEU A 559 20.39 -31.28 -11.26
CA LEU A 559 19.51 -30.58 -12.20
C LEU A 559 18.51 -31.54 -12.87
N SER A 560 18.95 -32.77 -13.19
CA SER A 560 18.09 -33.83 -13.74
C SER A 560 16.89 -34.16 -12.84
N GLU A 561 17.08 -34.16 -11.52
CA GLU A 561 16.02 -34.44 -10.56
C GLU A 561 15.05 -33.24 -10.46
N SER A 562 15.55 -32.01 -10.41
CA SER A 562 14.70 -30.83 -10.42
C SER A 562 13.88 -30.71 -11.71
N ASP A 563 14.47 -31.06 -12.86
CA ASP A 563 13.77 -31.11 -14.15
C ASP A 563 12.71 -32.22 -14.17
N ARG A 564 13.01 -33.40 -13.61
CA ARG A 564 12.04 -34.48 -13.44
C ARG A 564 10.84 -34.03 -12.61
N LEU A 565 11.09 -33.39 -11.46
CA LEU A 565 10.01 -32.87 -10.59
C LEU A 565 9.18 -31.80 -11.31
N CYS A 566 9.82 -30.88 -12.04
CA CYS A 566 9.11 -29.84 -12.81
C CYS A 566 8.19 -30.42 -13.89
N LYS A 567 8.59 -31.54 -14.52
CA LYS A 567 7.76 -32.23 -15.53
C LYS A 567 6.51 -32.88 -14.95
N LEU A 568 6.52 -33.25 -13.65
CA LEU A 568 5.35 -33.79 -12.96
C LEU A 568 4.29 -32.70 -12.67
N VAL A 569 4.71 -31.44 -12.61
CA VAL A 569 3.77 -30.31 -12.38
C VAL A 569 3.01 -30.01 -13.67
N PRO A 570 1.67 -30.15 -13.68
CA PRO A 570 0.87 -29.87 -14.86
C PRO A 570 0.95 -28.39 -15.24
N ASP A 571 0.68 -28.07 -16.51
CA ASP A 571 0.64 -26.67 -16.95
C ASP A 571 -0.65 -25.97 -16.51
N LYS A 572 -1.73 -26.72 -16.32
CA LYS A 572 -3.04 -26.23 -15.87
C LYS A 572 -3.75 -27.30 -15.03
N ILE A 573 -4.46 -26.85 -14.00
CA ILE A 573 -5.37 -27.69 -13.21
C ILE A 573 -6.80 -27.19 -13.47
N PRO A 574 -7.75 -28.04 -13.90
CA PRO A 574 -9.14 -27.61 -14.09
C PRO A 574 -9.72 -27.02 -12.81
N ASP A 575 -10.40 -25.89 -12.92
CA ASP A 575 -11.14 -25.20 -11.86
C ASP A 575 -10.33 -24.84 -10.58
N LYS A 576 -9.01 -25.03 -10.60
CA LYS A 576 -8.12 -24.69 -9.49
C LYS A 576 -6.92 -23.86 -9.97
N LYS A 577 -6.47 -22.93 -9.12
CA LYS A 577 -5.21 -22.21 -9.36
C LYS A 577 -4.04 -23.17 -9.30
N LEU A 578 -3.12 -23.08 -10.26
CA LEU A 578 -1.86 -23.85 -10.22
C LEU A 578 -0.98 -23.38 -9.07
N ASN A 579 -0.73 -24.27 -8.12
CA ASN A 579 0.26 -24.15 -7.04
C ASN A 579 0.71 -25.56 -6.64
N LEU A 580 1.76 -25.66 -5.82
CA LEU A 580 2.32 -26.97 -5.42
C LEU A 580 1.30 -27.86 -4.72
N ARG A 581 0.51 -27.32 -3.79
CA ARG A 581 -0.52 -28.12 -3.08
C ARG A 581 -1.52 -28.72 -4.04
N ASN A 582 -2.12 -27.88 -4.89
CA ASN A 582 -3.11 -28.33 -5.85
C ASN A 582 -2.49 -29.30 -6.90
N ALA A 583 -1.20 -29.09 -7.25
CA ALA A 583 -0.49 -29.99 -8.16
C ALA A 583 -0.27 -31.38 -7.54
N ILE A 584 0.13 -31.47 -6.28
CA ILE A 584 0.32 -32.73 -5.56
C ILE A 584 -1.04 -33.48 -5.39
N GLU A 585 -2.12 -32.74 -5.12
CA GLU A 585 -3.46 -33.34 -5.06
C GLU A 585 -3.96 -33.86 -6.42
N TYR A 586 -3.58 -33.20 -7.49
CA TYR A 586 -4.04 -33.52 -8.85
C TYR A 586 -3.22 -34.62 -9.53
N VAL A 587 -1.93 -34.68 -9.26
CA VAL A 587 -0.99 -35.68 -9.79
C VAL A 587 -0.49 -36.52 -8.62
N PRO A 588 -1.06 -37.72 -8.41
CA PRO A 588 -0.73 -38.58 -7.27
C PRO A 588 0.70 -39.14 -7.31
#